data_ee2eb4dacdb6331d0f994239433a3887
#
_entry.id   ee2eb4dacdb6331d0f994239433a3887
#
_cell.length_a   1.000
_cell.length_b   1.000
_cell.length_c   1.000
_cell.angle_alpha   90.00
_cell.angle_beta   90.00
_cell.angle_gamma   90.00
#
_symmetry.space_group_name_H-M   'P 1'
#
loop_
_entity.id
_entity.type
_entity.pdbx_description
1 polymer ?
#
loop_
_entity_poly.entity_id
_entity_poly.type
_entity_poly.pdbx_seq_one_letter_code
_entity_poly.pdbx_strand_id
1 'polypeptide(L)'
;MNRRNILKSIALGAASAAVGVGALVPASVRAANQPLKLALMAPMSGPAAFFGQACKNCAAMAVDEINARGGVLGRPLELLVGDAGAAPSESAQTALRLWKRDKAEVFVGSHDSAVRTALESLFRGQVPYIYTPMYEGGDCAKGTFFVGETPAQQLTPVIPWLTAQHQVKRWFLIGNDYIWPRKSNEVAKKAIQGSGATVVGEEYVPFDVDNFDAVLGKIRDSKADAVFITLVGGSAVTFNRSFASFGLSDKMIRFGTMIEENTLIGIGASNSRNLYSASGFFSTPTATSGQFLERYHKRFGASAVLSSIGESTYEGILMYDAMARKANSAAIGDLTKASDGASYKGPRGVVTMKSRNVTADIFLAKASGARYDIVKTFSQLSSAETCTSGAGVG
;
A
#
# COMPACT_ATOMS: atom_id res chain seq x y z
N MET A 1 -79.16 -33.44 46.15
CA MET A 1 -80.12 -34.32 45.37
C MET A 1 -79.59 -34.53 43.96
N ASN A 2 -79.24 -35.78 43.71
CA ASN A 2 -79.48 -36.57 42.52
C ASN A 2 -78.89 -36.09 41.15
N ARG A 3 -78.05 -36.85 40.63
CA ARG A 3 -78.04 -38.13 39.84
C ARG A 3 -77.58 -37.84 38.43
N ARG A 4 -76.42 -38.41 38.08
CA ARG A 4 -76.32 -39.63 37.21
C ARG A 4 -76.86 -39.40 35.78
N ASN A 5 -76.00 -39.47 34.80
CA ASN A 5 -75.68 -40.62 33.90
C ASN A 5 -74.79 -40.11 32.71
N ILE A 6 -73.63 -40.66 32.56
CA ILE A 6 -73.19 -41.73 31.66
C ILE A 6 -73.67 -41.51 30.21
N LEU A 7 -72.75 -41.25 29.33
CA LEU A 7 -72.62 -41.97 28.05
C LEU A 7 -71.21 -41.85 27.46
N LYS A 8 -70.66 -43.02 27.21
CA LYS A 8 -69.35 -43.22 26.55
C LYS A 8 -69.49 -42.87 25.07
N SER A 9 -68.47 -42.24 24.53
CA SER A 9 -68.16 -42.35 23.10
C SER A 9 -66.66 -42.26 22.92
N ILE A 10 -66.14 -43.33 22.39
CA ILE A 10 -64.81 -43.58 21.93
C ILE A 10 -64.53 -42.64 20.74
N ALA A 11 -63.48 -41.81 20.77
CA ALA A 11 -62.90 -41.18 19.62
C ALA A 11 -61.40 -41.38 19.62
N LEU A 12 -60.90 -42.02 18.56
CA LEU A 12 -59.52 -42.36 18.26
C LEU A 12 -58.60 -41.14 18.38
N GLY A 13 -57.53 -41.32 19.11
CA GLY A 13 -56.43 -40.36 19.12
C GLY A 13 -55.66 -40.39 17.81
N ALA A 14 -55.63 -39.25 17.10
CA ALA A 14 -54.59 -38.95 16.10
C ALA A 14 -53.47 -38.20 16.83
N ALA A 15 -52.39 -38.89 17.13
CA ALA A 15 -51.13 -38.27 17.57
C ALA A 15 -50.50 -37.61 16.35
N SER A 16 -50.69 -36.32 16.21
CA SER A 16 -49.94 -35.50 15.25
C SER A 16 -48.51 -35.35 15.77
N ALA A 17 -47.61 -36.20 15.26
CA ALA A 17 -46.16 -35.99 15.38
C ALA A 17 -45.82 -34.74 14.58
N ALA A 18 -45.64 -33.63 15.23
CA ALA A 18 -45.00 -32.44 14.65
C ALA A 18 -43.54 -32.79 14.37
N VAL A 19 -43.26 -33.32 13.21
CA VAL A 19 -41.92 -33.42 12.66
C VAL A 19 -41.47 -31.96 12.42
N GLY A 20 -40.68 -31.44 13.33
CA GLY A 20 -39.97 -30.19 13.14
C GLY A 20 -39.07 -30.32 11.86
N VAL A 21 -39.53 -29.81 10.77
CA VAL A 21 -38.69 -29.60 9.59
C VAL A 21 -37.72 -28.52 9.95
N GLY A 22 -36.66 -28.91 10.65
CA GLY A 22 -35.45 -28.08 10.77
C GLY A 22 -34.95 -27.89 9.34
N ALA A 23 -35.21 -26.71 8.78
CA ALA A 23 -34.68 -26.34 7.49
C ALA A 23 -33.13 -26.46 7.55
N LEU A 24 -32.62 -27.58 7.01
CA LEU A 24 -31.20 -27.75 6.77
C LEU A 24 -30.82 -26.72 5.71
N VAL A 25 -30.38 -25.52 6.18
CA VAL A 25 -29.77 -24.52 5.32
C VAL A 25 -28.57 -25.21 4.68
N PRO A 26 -28.48 -25.31 3.35
CA PRO A 26 -27.35 -25.95 2.71
C PRO A 26 -26.04 -25.36 3.20
N ALA A 27 -25.03 -26.18 3.43
CA ALA A 27 -23.71 -25.73 3.90
C ALA A 27 -23.11 -24.62 3.04
N SER A 28 -23.42 -24.61 1.73
CA SER A 28 -23.06 -23.57 0.77
C SER A 28 -23.69 -22.21 1.09
N VAL A 29 -24.95 -22.15 1.55
CA VAL A 29 -25.61 -20.89 1.95
C VAL A 29 -25.05 -20.38 3.28
N ARG A 30 -24.66 -21.30 4.17
CA ARG A 30 -24.06 -20.94 5.45
C ARG A 30 -22.63 -20.41 5.28
N ALA A 31 -21.86 -20.92 4.31
CA ALA A 31 -20.54 -20.42 3.96
C ALA A 31 -20.60 -19.05 3.29
N ALA A 32 -21.60 -18.78 2.44
CA ALA A 32 -21.82 -17.49 1.79
C ALA A 32 -22.15 -16.35 2.77
N ASN A 33 -22.69 -16.66 3.95
CA ASN A 33 -23.05 -15.66 4.96
C ASN A 33 -21.94 -15.34 5.99
N GLN A 34 -20.85 -16.12 5.98
CA GLN A 34 -19.73 -15.84 6.90
C GLN A 34 -18.84 -14.74 6.29
N PRO A 35 -18.57 -13.65 7.01
CA PRO A 35 -17.69 -12.60 6.52
C PRO A 35 -16.30 -13.16 6.22
N LEU A 36 -15.67 -12.63 5.16
CA LEU A 36 -14.26 -12.85 4.86
C LEU A 36 -13.44 -11.81 5.64
N LYS A 37 -12.62 -12.26 6.57
CA LYS A 37 -11.83 -11.38 7.42
C LYS A 37 -10.55 -10.95 6.75
N LEU A 38 -10.45 -9.65 6.46
CA LEU A 38 -9.29 -8.98 5.89
C LEU A 38 -8.55 -8.23 6.99
N ALA A 39 -7.28 -8.55 7.21
CA ALA A 39 -6.43 -7.84 8.16
C ALA A 39 -5.56 -6.80 7.45
N LEU A 40 -5.73 -5.53 7.79
CA LEU A 40 -4.82 -4.46 7.44
C LEU A 40 -3.70 -4.41 8.49
N MET A 41 -2.45 -4.51 8.05
CA MET A 41 -1.24 -4.25 8.82
C MET A 41 -0.69 -2.89 8.40
N ALA A 42 -0.90 -1.85 9.21
CA ALA A 42 -0.49 -0.47 8.92
C ALA A 42 0.25 0.14 10.12
N PRO A 43 1.14 1.14 9.90
CA PRO A 43 1.90 1.76 10.99
C PRO A 43 0.99 2.68 11.80
N MET A 44 0.37 2.15 12.86
CA MET A 44 -0.47 2.91 13.77
C MET A 44 0.34 3.57 14.89
N SER A 45 1.59 3.17 15.07
CA SER A 45 2.57 3.71 16.03
C SER A 45 3.93 3.94 15.35
N GLY A 46 4.92 4.44 16.10
CA GLY A 46 6.29 4.61 15.65
C GLY A 46 6.50 5.78 14.64
N PRO A 47 7.69 5.85 14.01
CA PRO A 47 8.08 6.99 13.16
C PRO A 47 7.24 7.17 11.90
N ALA A 48 6.53 6.13 11.46
CA ALA A 48 5.66 6.14 10.29
C ALA A 48 4.16 6.27 10.63
N ALA A 49 3.80 6.51 11.90
CA ALA A 49 2.40 6.51 12.37
C ALA A 49 1.48 7.49 11.63
N PHE A 50 2.01 8.57 11.09
CA PHE A 50 1.21 9.55 10.36
C PHE A 50 0.66 9.03 9.02
N PHE A 51 1.15 7.90 8.49
CA PHE A 51 0.53 7.21 7.35
C PHE A 51 -0.68 6.35 7.76
N GLY A 52 -0.70 5.86 8.99
CA GLY A 52 -1.64 4.83 9.45
C GLY A 52 -3.10 5.22 9.31
N GLN A 53 -3.45 6.47 9.60
CA GLN A 53 -4.85 6.91 9.52
C GLN A 53 -5.37 6.92 8.07
N ALA A 54 -4.56 7.38 7.11
CA ALA A 54 -4.94 7.36 5.69
C ALA A 54 -5.10 5.91 5.19
N CYS A 55 -4.21 4.99 5.57
CA CYS A 55 -4.32 3.57 5.24
C CYS A 55 -5.62 2.96 5.80
N LYS A 56 -5.94 3.23 7.07
CA LYS A 56 -7.17 2.75 7.71
C LYS A 56 -8.43 3.30 7.03
N ASN A 57 -8.44 4.59 6.71
CA ASN A 57 -9.55 5.25 6.01
C ASN A 57 -9.78 4.62 4.64
N CYS A 58 -8.72 4.45 3.86
CA CYS A 58 -8.76 3.88 2.52
C CYS A 58 -9.18 2.41 2.55
N ALA A 59 -8.68 1.62 3.51
CA ALA A 59 -9.12 0.24 3.69
C ALA A 59 -10.61 0.15 4.01
N ALA A 60 -11.11 0.98 4.94
CA ALA A 60 -12.53 1.02 5.27
C ALA A 60 -13.38 1.40 4.06
N MET A 61 -12.93 2.35 3.23
CA MET A 61 -13.65 2.77 2.02
C MET A 61 -13.70 1.63 0.99
N ALA A 62 -12.58 0.94 0.74
CA ALA A 62 -12.54 -0.19 -0.17
C ALA A 62 -13.45 -1.34 0.29
N VAL A 63 -13.41 -1.67 1.58
CA VAL A 63 -14.25 -2.73 2.18
C VAL A 63 -15.73 -2.41 2.00
N ASP A 64 -16.16 -1.18 2.28
CA ASP A 64 -17.57 -0.81 2.17
C ASP A 64 -18.04 -0.81 0.70
N GLU A 65 -17.21 -0.32 -0.22
CA GLU A 65 -17.53 -0.31 -1.65
C GLU A 65 -17.63 -1.73 -2.23
N ILE A 66 -16.77 -2.65 -1.80
CA ILE A 66 -16.83 -4.07 -2.18
C ILE A 66 -18.08 -4.72 -1.57
N ASN A 67 -18.36 -4.45 -0.30
CA ASN A 67 -19.54 -4.99 0.38
C ASN A 67 -20.85 -4.50 -0.26
N ALA A 68 -20.90 -3.23 -0.68
CA ALA A 68 -22.03 -2.68 -1.42
C ALA A 68 -22.31 -3.39 -2.76
N ARG A 69 -21.29 -4.07 -3.33
CA ARG A 69 -21.39 -4.88 -4.56
C ARG A 69 -21.58 -6.37 -4.28
N GLY A 70 -21.91 -6.76 -3.05
CA GLY A 70 -22.13 -8.16 -2.65
C GLY A 70 -20.90 -8.88 -2.09
N GLY A 71 -19.85 -8.16 -1.72
CA GLY A 71 -18.65 -8.72 -1.12
C GLY A 71 -17.73 -9.43 -2.12
N VAL A 72 -16.76 -10.16 -1.59
CA VAL A 72 -15.85 -11.01 -2.37
C VAL A 72 -16.46 -12.41 -2.47
N LEU A 73 -16.76 -12.86 -3.69
CA LEU A 73 -17.39 -14.16 -3.95
C LEU A 73 -18.67 -14.39 -3.11
N GLY A 74 -19.50 -13.34 -2.93
CA GLY A 74 -20.73 -13.40 -2.14
C GLY A 74 -20.53 -13.34 -0.62
N ARG A 75 -19.32 -13.14 -0.13
CA ARG A 75 -19.00 -12.98 1.29
C ARG A 75 -18.69 -11.52 1.60
N PRO A 76 -19.36 -10.89 2.58
CA PRO A 76 -18.98 -9.54 3.00
C PRO A 76 -17.56 -9.54 3.61
N LEU A 77 -16.79 -8.47 3.36
CA LEU A 77 -15.50 -8.25 4.00
C LEU A 77 -15.70 -7.70 5.42
N GLU A 78 -14.95 -8.22 6.36
CA GLU A 78 -14.79 -7.68 7.72
C GLU A 78 -13.34 -7.18 7.87
N LEU A 79 -13.17 -5.89 8.16
CA LEU A 79 -11.85 -5.28 8.32
C LEU A 79 -11.33 -5.44 9.75
N LEU A 80 -10.19 -6.10 9.89
CA LEU A 80 -9.39 -6.12 11.11
C LEU A 80 -8.17 -5.20 10.91
N VAL A 81 -7.72 -4.52 11.97
CA VAL A 81 -6.57 -3.61 11.92
C VAL A 81 -5.52 -4.04 12.92
N GLY A 82 -4.29 -4.23 12.45
CA GLY A 82 -3.10 -4.50 13.25
C GLY A 82 -2.08 -3.39 13.13
N ASP A 83 -1.41 -3.09 14.23
CA ASP A 83 -0.28 -2.15 14.22
C ASP A 83 0.97 -2.84 13.65
N ALA A 84 1.57 -2.21 12.66
CA ALA A 84 2.80 -2.59 12.00
C ALA A 84 3.87 -1.47 12.06
N GLY A 85 3.70 -0.50 12.96
CA GLY A 85 4.67 0.57 13.21
C GLY A 85 5.70 0.25 14.29
N ALA A 86 5.54 -0.89 14.97
CA ALA A 86 6.47 -1.43 15.95
C ALA A 86 7.59 -2.24 15.28
N ALA A 87 8.51 -2.79 16.09
CA ALA A 87 9.57 -3.67 15.60
C ALA A 87 9.02 -4.84 14.76
N PRO A 88 9.78 -5.35 13.75
CA PRO A 88 9.30 -6.43 12.88
C PRO A 88 8.80 -7.68 13.62
N SER A 89 9.44 -8.04 14.72
CA SER A 89 9.03 -9.18 15.57
C SER A 89 7.67 -8.95 16.26
N GLU A 90 7.42 -7.75 16.74
CA GLU A 90 6.15 -7.38 17.38
C GLU A 90 5.01 -7.29 16.36
N SER A 91 5.30 -6.73 15.20
CA SER A 91 4.38 -6.69 14.06
C SER A 91 4.01 -8.10 13.61
N ALA A 92 4.98 -9.03 13.55
CA ALA A 92 4.73 -10.44 13.24
C ALA A 92 3.87 -11.14 14.31
N GLN A 93 4.05 -10.84 15.60
CA GLN A 93 3.19 -11.36 16.67
C GLN A 93 1.75 -10.83 16.53
N THR A 94 1.59 -9.56 16.18
CA THR A 94 0.28 -8.96 15.90
C THR A 94 -0.40 -9.67 14.71
N ALA A 95 0.32 -9.89 13.62
CA ALA A 95 -0.20 -10.62 12.46
C ALA A 95 -0.55 -12.08 12.81
N LEU A 96 0.28 -12.79 13.61
CA LEU A 96 0.01 -14.13 14.05
C LEU A 96 -1.30 -14.21 14.88
N ARG A 97 -1.52 -13.25 15.74
CA ARG A 97 -2.74 -13.14 16.56
C ARG A 97 -3.97 -12.95 15.65
N LEU A 98 -3.92 -11.99 14.72
CA LEU A 98 -5.00 -11.76 13.74
C LEU A 98 -5.27 -13.01 12.89
N TRP A 99 -4.22 -13.72 12.45
CA TRP A 99 -4.35 -14.93 11.65
C TRP A 99 -4.95 -16.10 12.44
N LYS A 100 -4.32 -16.48 13.56
CA LYS A 100 -4.66 -17.73 14.25
C LYS A 100 -5.86 -17.59 15.19
N ARG A 101 -5.93 -16.48 15.97
CA ARG A 101 -7.01 -16.24 16.93
C ARG A 101 -8.23 -15.61 16.25
N ASP A 102 -8.02 -14.52 15.52
CA ASP A 102 -9.10 -13.71 14.97
C ASP A 102 -9.57 -14.21 13.60
N LYS A 103 -8.85 -15.22 13.02
CA LYS A 103 -9.20 -15.92 11.78
C LYS A 103 -9.18 -15.03 10.55
N ALA A 104 -8.24 -14.10 10.46
CA ALA A 104 -7.99 -13.37 9.22
C ALA A 104 -7.61 -14.35 8.09
N GLU A 105 -8.25 -14.17 6.91
CA GLU A 105 -8.10 -15.03 5.75
C GLU A 105 -7.23 -14.39 4.65
N VAL A 106 -7.04 -13.08 4.70
CA VAL A 106 -6.18 -12.30 3.81
C VAL A 106 -5.52 -11.15 4.58
N PHE A 107 -4.28 -10.81 4.23
CA PHE A 107 -3.55 -9.70 4.80
C PHE A 107 -3.25 -8.64 3.74
N VAL A 108 -3.40 -7.38 4.11
CA VAL A 108 -2.99 -6.20 3.35
C VAL A 108 -1.94 -5.48 4.18
N GLY A 109 -0.74 -5.29 3.65
CA GLY A 109 0.38 -4.68 4.35
C GLY A 109 0.73 -3.31 3.78
N SER A 110 0.68 -2.29 4.66
CA SER A 110 1.08 -0.91 4.34
C SER A 110 2.15 -0.46 5.33
N HIS A 111 3.32 -1.08 5.29
CA HIS A 111 4.42 -0.90 6.24
C HIS A 111 5.78 -1.07 5.54
N ASP A 112 6.88 -0.96 6.27
CA ASP A 112 8.24 -1.06 5.73
C ASP A 112 8.64 -2.49 5.31
N SER A 113 9.78 -2.58 4.59
CA SER A 113 10.30 -3.83 4.04
C SER A 113 10.80 -4.82 5.11
N ALA A 114 11.22 -4.35 6.29
CA ALA A 114 11.68 -5.24 7.35
C ALA A 114 10.49 -5.99 7.97
N VAL A 115 9.38 -5.30 8.19
CA VAL A 115 8.11 -5.92 8.62
C VAL A 115 7.59 -6.85 7.54
N ARG A 116 7.66 -6.47 6.23
CA ARG A 116 7.26 -7.36 5.13
C ARG A 116 7.99 -8.70 5.20
N THR A 117 9.32 -8.68 5.29
CA THR A 117 10.14 -9.90 5.36
C THR A 117 9.76 -10.77 6.57
N ALA A 118 9.47 -10.14 7.73
CA ALA A 118 9.03 -10.87 8.91
C ALA A 118 7.65 -11.54 8.72
N LEU A 119 6.71 -10.84 8.06
CA LEU A 119 5.38 -11.38 7.76
C LEU A 119 5.43 -12.50 6.70
N GLU A 120 6.26 -12.37 5.69
CA GLU A 120 6.49 -13.42 4.67
C GLU A 120 7.06 -14.68 5.31
N SER A 121 8.01 -14.53 6.22
CA SER A 121 8.58 -15.63 7.00
C SER A 121 7.55 -16.27 7.94
N LEU A 122 6.58 -15.50 8.45
CA LEU A 122 5.48 -16.00 9.25
C LEU A 122 4.46 -16.76 8.40
N PHE A 123 4.02 -16.17 7.29
CA PHE A 123 2.94 -16.71 6.47
C PHE A 123 3.37 -17.90 5.61
N ARG A 124 4.59 -17.92 5.13
CA ARG A 124 5.15 -19.01 4.29
C ARG A 124 4.23 -19.43 3.15
N GLY A 125 3.52 -18.46 2.56
CA GLY A 125 2.57 -18.69 1.49
C GLY A 125 1.30 -19.46 1.89
N GLN A 126 0.94 -19.49 3.16
CA GLN A 126 -0.28 -20.15 3.65
C GLN A 126 -1.50 -19.24 3.65
N VAL A 127 -1.32 -17.94 3.56
CA VAL A 127 -2.37 -16.93 3.51
C VAL A 127 -2.02 -15.87 2.48
N PRO A 128 -2.99 -15.38 1.69
CA PRO A 128 -2.74 -14.29 0.73
C PRO A 128 -2.25 -13.03 1.45
N TYR A 129 -1.17 -12.46 0.93
CA TYR A 129 -0.59 -11.25 1.47
C TYR A 129 -0.40 -10.22 0.35
N ILE A 130 -1.14 -9.11 0.43
CA ILE A 130 -1.12 -8.02 -0.55
C ILE A 130 -0.25 -6.90 0.05
N TYR A 131 0.93 -6.69 -0.50
CA TYR A 131 1.83 -5.62 -0.06
C TYR A 131 1.61 -4.39 -0.93
N THR A 132 1.30 -3.25 -0.31
CA THR A 132 0.76 -2.08 -1.02
C THR A 132 1.72 -0.90 -1.16
N PRO A 133 2.69 -0.65 -0.26
CA PRO A 133 3.65 0.43 -0.47
C PRO A 133 4.62 0.13 -1.61
N MET A 134 5.25 1.17 -2.12
CA MET A 134 6.44 1.01 -2.95
C MET A 134 7.49 0.16 -2.22
N TYR A 135 8.24 -0.64 -2.97
CA TYR A 135 9.24 -1.52 -2.40
C TYR A 135 10.46 -1.64 -3.32
N GLU A 136 11.49 -2.31 -2.87
CA GLU A 136 12.78 -2.40 -3.57
C GLU A 136 12.78 -3.25 -4.85
N GLY A 137 11.72 -4.02 -5.12
CA GLY A 137 11.71 -5.02 -6.19
C GLY A 137 12.43 -6.32 -5.81
N GLY A 138 12.41 -7.29 -6.72
CA GLY A 138 13.16 -8.56 -6.59
C GLY A 138 12.60 -9.57 -5.60
N ASP A 139 11.44 -9.31 -5.00
CA ASP A 139 10.83 -10.21 -4.03
C ASP A 139 9.83 -11.15 -4.71
N CYS A 140 10.03 -12.43 -4.50
CA CYS A 140 9.19 -13.50 -5.05
C CYS A 140 8.61 -14.43 -3.97
N ALA A 141 8.46 -13.95 -2.74
CA ALA A 141 7.91 -14.74 -1.65
C ALA A 141 6.55 -15.34 -2.01
N LYS A 142 6.38 -16.62 -1.71
CA LYS A 142 5.18 -17.37 -2.05
C LYS A 142 3.95 -16.75 -1.37
N GLY A 143 2.91 -16.47 -2.15
CA GLY A 143 1.64 -15.94 -1.63
C GLY A 143 1.64 -14.43 -1.38
N THR A 144 2.74 -13.73 -1.68
CA THR A 144 2.80 -12.26 -1.65
C THR A 144 2.53 -11.70 -3.05
N PHE A 145 1.71 -10.63 -3.08
CA PHE A 145 1.34 -9.89 -4.29
C PHE A 145 1.61 -8.41 -4.06
N PHE A 146 2.32 -7.77 -4.97
CA PHE A 146 2.80 -6.41 -4.82
C PHE A 146 1.96 -5.44 -5.65
N VAL A 147 1.37 -4.45 -5.00
CA VAL A 147 0.58 -3.40 -5.65
C VAL A 147 1.35 -2.07 -5.69
N GLY A 148 2.33 -1.90 -4.81
CA GLY A 148 3.22 -0.76 -4.82
C GLY A 148 4.21 -0.78 -5.99
N GLU A 149 4.74 0.39 -6.28
CA GLU A 149 5.72 0.62 -7.34
C GLU A 149 7.10 0.09 -6.97
N THR A 150 7.88 -0.24 -7.98
CA THR A 150 9.30 -0.58 -7.84
C THR A 150 10.20 0.60 -8.25
N PRO A 151 11.47 0.63 -7.81
CA PRO A 151 12.43 1.62 -8.26
C PRO A 151 12.61 1.64 -9.78
N ALA A 152 12.44 0.49 -10.46
CA ALA A 152 12.49 0.45 -11.91
C ALA A 152 11.41 1.32 -12.54
N GLN A 153 10.19 1.32 -12.00
CA GLN A 153 9.08 2.16 -12.47
C GLN A 153 9.28 3.64 -12.11
N GLN A 154 9.71 3.92 -10.88
CA GLN A 154 9.79 5.30 -10.38
C GLN A 154 11.04 6.04 -10.80
N LEU A 155 12.20 5.35 -10.99
CA LEU A 155 13.49 6.00 -11.15
C LEU A 155 14.01 5.92 -12.59
N THR A 156 13.84 4.78 -13.26
CA THR A 156 14.41 4.56 -14.59
C THR A 156 13.92 5.59 -15.63
N PRO A 157 12.62 5.95 -15.69
CA PRO A 157 12.17 6.99 -16.63
C PRO A 157 12.30 8.41 -16.03
N VAL A 158 12.20 8.57 -14.71
CA VAL A 158 12.11 9.89 -14.08
C VAL A 158 13.46 10.57 -13.95
N ILE A 159 14.51 9.86 -13.53
CA ILE A 159 15.85 10.45 -13.36
C ILE A 159 16.40 11.00 -14.68
N PRO A 160 16.38 10.27 -15.81
CA PRO A 160 16.80 10.83 -17.09
C PRO A 160 15.99 12.06 -17.51
N TRP A 161 14.66 12.06 -17.26
CA TRP A 161 13.83 13.22 -17.56
C TRP A 161 14.21 14.44 -16.72
N LEU A 162 14.38 14.29 -15.39
CA LEU A 162 14.82 15.38 -14.52
C LEU A 162 16.23 15.86 -14.89
N THR A 163 17.13 14.93 -15.20
CA THR A 163 18.51 15.23 -15.62
C THR A 163 18.52 16.11 -16.86
N ALA A 164 17.74 15.77 -17.88
CA ALA A 164 17.63 16.55 -19.11
C ALA A 164 16.93 17.89 -18.89
N GLN A 165 15.78 17.89 -18.19
CA GLN A 165 14.94 19.08 -17.96
C GLN A 165 15.67 20.16 -17.17
N HIS A 166 16.50 19.77 -16.22
CA HIS A 166 17.23 20.69 -15.31
C HIS A 166 18.73 20.74 -15.59
N GLN A 167 19.22 20.08 -16.66
CA GLN A 167 20.64 20.02 -17.02
C GLN A 167 21.54 19.54 -15.89
N VAL A 168 21.02 18.60 -15.06
CA VAL A 168 21.73 18.06 -13.89
C VAL A 168 22.97 17.28 -14.36
N LYS A 169 24.11 17.57 -13.79
CA LYS A 169 25.38 16.85 -14.03
C LYS A 169 25.80 16.01 -12.82
N ARG A 170 25.42 16.43 -11.63
CA ARG A 170 25.95 15.92 -10.37
C ARG A 170 24.79 15.63 -9.41
N TRP A 171 24.60 14.37 -9.10
CA TRP A 171 23.58 13.92 -8.15
C TRP A 171 24.23 13.54 -6.81
N PHE A 172 23.63 13.93 -5.71
CA PHE A 172 23.92 13.39 -4.38
C PHE A 172 22.76 12.53 -3.91
N LEU A 173 23.04 11.40 -3.26
CA LEU A 173 22.03 10.45 -2.77
C LEU A 173 22.02 10.45 -1.26
N ILE A 174 20.83 10.47 -0.65
CA ILE A 174 20.65 10.34 0.79
C ILE A 174 19.47 9.44 1.11
N GLY A 175 19.60 8.50 2.04
CA GLY A 175 18.55 7.60 2.47
C GLY A 175 18.64 7.19 3.93
N ASN A 176 17.56 6.59 4.45
CA ASN A 176 17.64 5.86 5.71
C ASN A 176 18.41 4.54 5.52
N ASP A 177 19.04 4.06 6.58
CA ASP A 177 19.88 2.87 6.52
C ASP A 177 19.07 1.57 6.68
N TYR A 178 18.38 1.17 5.59
CA TYR A 178 17.73 -0.13 5.49
C TYR A 178 17.60 -0.59 4.03
N ILE A 179 16.96 -1.73 3.79
CA ILE A 179 17.01 -2.43 2.50
C ILE A 179 16.44 -1.60 1.33
N TRP A 180 15.27 -0.96 1.50
CA TRP A 180 14.62 -0.23 0.40
C TRP A 180 15.43 0.99 -0.10
N PRO A 181 15.97 1.91 0.74
CA PRO A 181 16.82 3.00 0.26
C PRO A 181 18.07 2.51 -0.45
N ARG A 182 18.74 1.50 0.11
CA ARG A 182 19.97 0.97 -0.49
C ARG A 182 19.71 0.38 -1.87
N LYS A 183 18.65 -0.40 -2.04
CA LYS A 183 18.26 -0.97 -3.35
C LYS A 183 17.75 0.09 -4.33
N SER A 184 16.99 1.05 -3.86
CA SER A 184 16.53 2.19 -4.67
C SER A 184 17.72 3.02 -5.19
N ASN A 185 18.70 3.28 -4.33
CA ASN A 185 19.90 4.01 -4.73
C ASN A 185 20.75 3.23 -5.74
N GLU A 186 20.80 1.89 -5.70
CA GLU A 186 21.44 1.07 -6.73
C GLU A 186 20.79 1.29 -8.12
N VAL A 187 19.47 1.35 -8.18
CA VAL A 187 18.73 1.64 -9.42
C VAL A 187 18.95 3.09 -9.86
N ALA A 188 18.90 4.03 -8.90
CA ALA A 188 19.13 5.45 -9.17
C ALA A 188 20.53 5.69 -9.78
N LYS A 189 21.57 5.07 -9.23
CA LYS A 189 22.94 5.18 -9.75
C LYS A 189 23.02 4.75 -11.23
N LYS A 190 22.38 3.64 -11.59
CA LYS A 190 22.32 3.18 -12.99
C LYS A 190 21.59 4.17 -13.90
N ALA A 191 20.45 4.69 -13.44
CA ALA A 191 19.67 5.67 -14.20
C ALA A 191 20.42 7.01 -14.37
N ILE A 192 21.12 7.47 -13.32
CA ILE A 192 21.97 8.66 -13.36
C ILE A 192 23.09 8.49 -14.37
N GLN A 193 23.85 7.40 -14.30
CA GLN A 193 24.93 7.11 -15.26
C GLN A 193 24.42 7.00 -16.68
N GLY A 194 23.29 6.29 -16.89
CA GLY A 194 22.66 6.15 -18.20
C GLY A 194 22.16 7.48 -18.78
N SER A 195 21.93 8.49 -17.96
CA SER A 195 21.55 9.86 -18.41
C SER A 195 22.74 10.79 -18.64
N GLY A 196 23.99 10.30 -18.50
CA GLY A 196 25.20 11.08 -18.68
C GLY A 196 25.57 11.98 -17.50
N ALA A 197 24.92 11.79 -16.34
CA ALA A 197 25.25 12.46 -15.09
C ALA A 197 26.09 11.56 -14.19
N THR A 198 26.63 12.14 -13.09
CA THR A 198 27.47 11.42 -12.12
C THR A 198 26.91 11.51 -10.73
N VAL A 199 27.16 10.47 -9.92
CA VAL A 199 26.92 10.50 -8.45
C VAL A 199 28.15 11.05 -7.77
N VAL A 200 27.97 12.12 -7.00
CA VAL A 200 29.07 12.84 -6.31
C VAL A 200 29.12 12.60 -4.80
N GLY A 201 28.16 11.84 -4.29
CA GLY A 201 28.11 11.42 -2.89
C GLY A 201 26.90 10.56 -2.61
N GLU A 202 27.00 9.72 -1.58
CA GLU A 202 25.93 8.83 -1.12
C GLU A 202 26.07 8.67 0.39
N GLU A 203 25.00 8.96 1.12
CA GLU A 203 24.97 8.88 2.58
C GLU A 203 23.72 8.13 3.06
N TYR A 204 23.88 7.39 4.16
CA TYR A 204 22.78 6.70 4.83
C TYR A 204 22.77 7.07 6.31
N VAL A 205 21.57 7.30 6.84
CA VAL A 205 21.36 7.73 8.23
C VAL A 205 20.32 6.84 8.92
N PRO A 206 20.38 6.67 10.24
CA PRO A 206 19.32 6.00 11.00
C PRO A 206 17.96 6.68 10.84
N PHE A 207 16.88 5.97 11.22
CA PHE A 207 15.52 6.53 11.16
C PHE A 207 15.25 7.66 12.14
N ASP A 208 15.95 7.68 13.25
CA ASP A 208 15.77 8.60 14.38
C ASP A 208 16.70 9.82 14.32
N VAL A 209 17.42 10.03 13.20
CA VAL A 209 18.28 11.19 13.04
C VAL A 209 17.44 12.47 12.95
N ASP A 210 17.80 13.46 13.75
CA ASP A 210 17.16 14.78 13.84
C ASP A 210 18.09 15.93 13.41
N ASN A 211 19.38 15.67 13.19
CA ASN A 211 20.37 16.64 12.73
C ASN A 211 21.05 16.18 11.44
N PHE A 212 20.94 17.02 10.41
CA PHE A 212 21.50 16.77 9.08
C PHE A 212 22.65 17.71 8.70
N ASP A 213 23.15 18.53 9.63
CA ASP A 213 24.14 19.59 9.32
C ASP A 213 25.40 19.04 8.65
N ALA A 214 25.94 17.93 9.16
CA ALA A 214 27.13 17.29 8.58
C ALA A 214 26.87 16.79 7.15
N VAL A 215 25.71 16.18 6.90
CA VAL A 215 25.33 15.69 5.56
C VAL A 215 25.06 16.86 4.63
N LEU A 216 24.39 17.91 5.09
CA LEU A 216 24.14 19.12 4.30
C LEU A 216 25.44 19.85 3.94
N GLY A 217 26.42 19.85 4.85
CA GLY A 217 27.78 20.30 4.56
C GLY A 217 28.41 19.51 3.41
N LYS A 218 28.36 18.16 3.45
CA LYS A 218 28.86 17.31 2.37
C LYS A 218 28.13 17.56 1.04
N ILE A 219 26.80 17.69 1.06
CA ILE A 219 26.00 18.01 -0.14
C ILE A 219 26.45 19.33 -0.75
N ARG A 220 26.59 20.38 0.04
CA ARG A 220 27.06 21.69 -0.43
C ARG A 220 28.46 21.60 -1.03
N ASP A 221 29.38 20.97 -0.33
CA ASP A 221 30.79 20.89 -0.71
C ASP A 221 31.02 19.98 -1.93
N SER A 222 30.11 19.00 -2.16
CA SER A 222 30.09 18.15 -3.35
C SER A 222 29.74 18.91 -4.63
N LYS A 223 29.20 20.13 -4.53
CA LYS A 223 28.67 20.92 -5.65
C LYS A 223 27.63 20.13 -6.48
N ALA A 224 26.77 19.38 -5.81
CA ALA A 224 25.66 18.68 -6.47
C ALA A 224 24.69 19.69 -7.10
N ASP A 225 24.07 19.31 -8.22
CA ASP A 225 22.97 20.06 -8.84
C ASP A 225 21.62 19.53 -8.38
N ALA A 226 21.59 18.28 -7.93
CA ALA A 226 20.39 17.59 -7.50
C ALA A 226 20.65 16.62 -6.35
N VAL A 227 19.62 16.42 -5.51
CA VAL A 227 19.65 15.43 -4.42
C VAL A 227 18.51 14.43 -4.62
N PHE A 228 18.84 13.14 -4.69
CA PHE A 228 17.88 12.06 -4.61
C PHE A 228 17.69 11.61 -3.17
N ILE A 229 16.43 11.57 -2.72
CA ILE A 229 16.04 11.39 -1.31
C ILE A 229 15.26 10.08 -1.17
N THR A 230 15.80 9.15 -0.40
CA THR A 230 15.13 7.92 0.06
C THR A 230 15.00 7.91 1.59
N LEU A 231 14.89 9.09 2.19
CA LEU A 231 14.49 9.26 3.58
C LEU A 231 12.97 9.08 3.72
N VAL A 232 12.54 8.57 4.86
CA VAL A 232 11.14 8.25 5.15
C VAL A 232 10.68 9.01 6.39
N GLY A 233 9.41 9.42 6.38
CA GLY A 233 8.75 9.94 7.56
C GLY A 233 9.40 11.19 8.14
N GLY A 234 9.62 11.19 9.45
CA GLY A 234 10.22 12.30 10.19
C GLY A 234 11.59 12.69 9.67
N SER A 235 12.44 11.73 9.28
CA SER A 235 13.75 11.98 8.68
C SER A 235 13.64 12.80 7.38
N ALA A 236 12.66 12.47 6.52
CA ALA A 236 12.43 13.22 5.28
C ALA A 236 11.97 14.66 5.57
N VAL A 237 11.08 14.83 6.56
CA VAL A 237 10.60 16.15 6.98
C VAL A 237 11.76 17.01 7.50
N THR A 238 12.52 16.50 8.46
CA THR A 238 13.63 17.22 9.08
C THR A 238 14.73 17.59 8.07
N PHE A 239 15.13 16.61 7.23
CA PHE A 239 16.10 16.86 6.17
C PHE A 239 15.67 18.01 5.25
N ASN A 240 14.44 17.97 4.75
CA ASN A 240 13.98 18.98 3.79
C ASN A 240 13.84 20.38 4.41
N ARG A 241 13.46 20.47 5.69
CA ARG A 241 13.45 21.74 6.44
C ARG A 241 14.87 22.28 6.61
N SER A 242 15.79 21.44 7.07
CA SER A 242 17.19 21.82 7.22
C SER A 242 17.85 22.20 5.89
N PHE A 243 17.55 21.46 4.81
CA PHE A 243 18.01 21.78 3.46
C PHE A 243 17.58 23.18 3.00
N ALA A 244 16.36 23.57 3.29
CA ALA A 244 15.86 24.92 3.02
C ALA A 244 16.55 25.97 3.90
N SER A 245 16.72 25.71 5.19
CA SER A 245 17.42 26.60 6.14
C SER A 245 18.89 26.82 5.78
N PHE A 246 19.55 25.82 5.16
CA PHE A 246 20.91 25.94 4.61
C PHE A 246 20.98 26.75 3.30
N GLY A 247 19.86 27.26 2.79
CA GLY A 247 19.78 28.03 1.55
C GLY A 247 20.09 27.22 0.29
N LEU A 248 19.90 25.89 0.33
CA LEU A 248 20.19 25.00 -0.79
C LEU A 248 19.01 24.85 -1.75
N SER A 249 17.80 25.15 -1.32
CA SER A 249 16.56 24.96 -2.12
C SER A 249 16.50 25.76 -3.42
N ASP A 250 17.21 26.88 -3.51
CA ASP A 250 17.27 27.70 -4.71
C ASP A 250 18.35 27.25 -5.71
N LYS A 251 19.29 26.46 -5.23
CA LYS A 251 20.50 26.06 -5.98
C LYS A 251 20.40 24.64 -6.55
N MET A 252 19.59 23.79 -5.95
CA MET A 252 19.51 22.37 -6.25
C MET A 252 18.06 21.92 -6.34
N ILE A 253 17.77 20.98 -7.21
CA ILE A 253 16.51 20.25 -7.18
C ILE A 253 16.61 19.11 -6.15
N ARG A 254 15.49 18.78 -5.54
CA ARG A 254 15.32 17.59 -4.71
C ARG A 254 14.31 16.67 -5.37
N PHE A 255 14.60 15.39 -5.37
CA PHE A 255 13.72 14.36 -5.89
C PHE A 255 13.62 13.20 -4.90
N GLY A 256 12.41 12.76 -4.60
CA GLY A 256 12.17 11.61 -3.75
C GLY A 256 10.99 10.78 -4.24
N THR A 257 10.90 9.52 -3.81
CA THR A 257 9.78 8.63 -4.16
C THR A 257 8.86 8.34 -2.97
N MET A 258 9.28 8.74 -1.76
CA MET A 258 8.51 8.59 -0.52
C MET A 258 8.19 9.95 0.13
N ILE A 259 8.21 11.03 -0.65
CA ILE A 259 7.77 12.36 -0.19
C ILE A 259 6.33 12.55 -0.70
N GLU A 260 5.38 11.99 0.03
CA GLU A 260 3.97 12.05 -0.26
C GLU A 260 3.28 13.21 0.52
N GLU A 261 1.96 13.32 0.44
CA GLU A 261 1.22 14.49 0.96
C GLU A 261 1.44 14.78 2.45
N ASN A 262 1.47 13.74 3.31
CA ASN A 262 1.70 13.96 4.75
C ASN A 262 3.12 14.48 4.99
N THR A 263 4.09 13.88 4.30
CA THR A 263 5.49 14.32 4.37
C THR A 263 5.64 15.75 3.84
N LEU A 264 5.00 16.08 2.72
CA LEU A 264 5.03 17.44 2.15
C LEU A 264 4.41 18.47 3.10
N ILE A 265 3.27 18.15 3.72
CA ILE A 265 2.64 19.00 4.74
C ILE A 265 3.61 19.19 5.93
N GLY A 266 4.24 18.12 6.37
CA GLY A 266 5.25 18.16 7.43
C GLY A 266 6.46 19.02 7.07
N ILE A 267 6.94 18.98 5.84
CA ILE A 267 8.03 19.84 5.34
C ILE A 267 7.61 21.31 5.41
N GLY A 268 6.38 21.60 5.02
CA GLY A 268 5.83 22.95 4.98
C GLY A 268 6.10 23.69 3.67
N ALA A 269 5.15 24.53 3.28
CA ALA A 269 5.13 25.22 1.99
C ALA A 269 6.39 26.04 1.68
N SER A 270 6.93 26.73 2.68
CA SER A 270 8.15 27.56 2.53
C SER A 270 9.41 26.74 2.25
N ASN A 271 9.43 25.46 2.62
CA ASN A 271 10.58 24.58 2.51
C ASN A 271 10.52 23.64 1.31
N SER A 272 9.41 23.67 0.52
CA SER A 272 9.14 22.72 -0.56
C SER A 272 9.61 23.19 -1.96
N ARG A 273 10.29 24.32 -2.05
CA ARG A 273 10.78 24.85 -3.34
C ARG A 273 11.72 23.88 -4.03
N ASN A 274 11.55 23.70 -5.36
CA ASN A 274 12.34 22.77 -6.18
C ASN A 274 12.35 21.32 -5.68
N LEU A 275 11.25 20.89 -5.07
CA LEU A 275 11.04 19.52 -4.60
C LEU A 275 10.13 18.78 -5.59
N TYR A 276 10.56 17.60 -6.01
CA TYR A 276 9.85 16.71 -6.90
C TYR A 276 9.59 15.37 -6.21
N SER A 277 8.50 14.72 -6.56
CA SER A 277 8.18 13.36 -6.10
C SER A 277 7.64 12.52 -7.24
N ALA A 278 7.92 11.21 -7.25
CA ALA A 278 7.36 10.27 -8.20
C ALA A 278 6.58 9.18 -7.48
N SER A 279 5.33 8.98 -7.88
CA SER A 279 4.43 7.97 -7.30
C SER A 279 3.34 7.57 -8.30
N GLY A 280 2.67 6.46 -8.05
CA GLY A 280 1.48 6.05 -8.81
C GLY A 280 0.25 6.92 -8.54
N PHE A 281 0.25 7.71 -7.45
CA PHE A 281 -0.86 8.56 -7.08
C PHE A 281 -0.37 9.84 -6.39
N PHE A 282 -1.07 10.92 -6.62
CA PHE A 282 -1.04 12.15 -5.82
C PHE A 282 -2.45 12.62 -5.55
N SER A 283 -2.66 13.29 -4.40
CA SER A 283 -3.95 13.87 -3.99
C SER A 283 -4.28 15.13 -4.82
N THR A 284 -4.00 15.06 -6.10
CA THR A 284 -4.30 16.08 -7.10
C THR A 284 -5.42 15.55 -7.99
N PRO A 285 -6.53 16.25 -8.16
CA PRO A 285 -7.64 15.80 -9.01
C PRO A 285 -7.20 15.60 -10.45
N THR A 286 -7.43 14.40 -10.96
CA THR A 286 -7.27 14.02 -12.37
C THR A 286 -8.61 13.46 -12.88
N ALA A 287 -8.66 13.11 -14.16
CA ALA A 287 -9.87 12.46 -14.72
C ALA A 287 -10.20 11.11 -14.04
N THR A 288 -9.21 10.44 -13.45
CA THR A 288 -9.39 9.15 -12.78
C THR A 288 -9.53 9.29 -11.27
N SER A 289 -8.81 10.22 -10.64
CA SER A 289 -8.76 10.36 -9.17
C SER A 289 -9.81 11.30 -8.60
N GLY A 290 -10.38 12.23 -9.39
CA GLY A 290 -11.25 13.30 -8.88
C GLY A 290 -12.44 12.79 -8.06
N GLN A 291 -13.20 11.81 -8.60
CA GLN A 291 -14.32 11.22 -7.88
C GLN A 291 -13.92 10.47 -6.60
N PHE A 292 -12.74 9.83 -6.60
CA PHE A 292 -12.22 9.16 -5.43
C PHE A 292 -11.88 10.15 -4.32
N LEU A 293 -11.22 11.25 -4.66
CA LEU A 293 -10.93 12.36 -3.74
C LEU A 293 -12.19 12.93 -3.12
N GLU A 294 -13.23 13.19 -3.93
CA GLU A 294 -14.52 13.69 -3.45
C GLU A 294 -15.15 12.71 -2.45
N ARG A 295 -15.20 11.40 -2.76
CA ARG A 295 -15.74 10.38 -1.85
C ARG A 295 -14.94 10.28 -0.56
N TYR A 296 -13.61 10.35 -0.64
CA TYR A 296 -12.73 10.31 0.52
C TYR A 296 -13.00 11.49 1.45
N HIS A 297 -12.99 12.73 0.93
CA HIS A 297 -13.20 13.92 1.73
C HIS A 297 -14.65 14.05 2.25
N LYS A 298 -15.63 13.60 1.47
CA LYS A 298 -17.03 13.53 1.95
C LYS A 298 -17.17 12.61 3.16
N ARG A 299 -16.43 11.52 3.20
CA ARG A 299 -16.53 10.53 4.26
C ARG A 299 -15.69 10.88 5.50
N PHE A 300 -14.49 11.36 5.32
CA PHE A 300 -13.50 11.53 6.40
C PHE A 300 -13.25 13.01 6.75
N GLY A 301 -13.88 13.94 6.06
CA GLY A 301 -13.73 15.39 6.23
C GLY A 301 -12.75 16.01 5.24
N ALA A 302 -12.97 17.29 4.93
CA ALA A 302 -12.17 18.03 3.95
C ALA A 302 -10.69 18.20 4.35
N SER A 303 -10.39 18.12 5.65
CA SER A 303 -9.02 18.20 6.20
C SER A 303 -8.32 16.84 6.31
N ALA A 304 -9.02 15.74 6.01
CA ALA A 304 -8.40 14.42 6.07
C ALA A 304 -7.38 14.30 4.93
N VAL A 305 -6.11 14.09 5.31
CA VAL A 305 -5.03 13.92 4.32
C VAL A 305 -5.18 12.56 3.66
N LEU A 306 -5.18 12.57 2.34
CA LEU A 306 -5.09 11.37 1.51
C LEU A 306 -3.70 11.31 0.90
N SER A 307 -2.96 10.27 1.22
CA SER A 307 -1.61 10.05 0.70
C SER A 307 -1.58 8.92 -0.31
N SER A 308 -0.51 8.86 -1.12
CA SER A 308 -0.26 7.73 -2.02
C SER A 308 -0.19 6.39 -1.28
N ILE A 309 0.32 6.36 -0.05
CA ILE A 309 0.37 5.14 0.79
C ILE A 309 -1.04 4.72 1.23
N GLY A 310 -1.90 5.67 1.58
CA GLY A 310 -3.31 5.39 1.88
C GLY A 310 -4.04 4.89 0.64
N GLU A 311 -3.88 5.57 -0.48
CA GLU A 311 -4.50 5.20 -1.75
C GLU A 311 -4.07 3.80 -2.22
N SER A 312 -2.78 3.47 -2.13
CA SER A 312 -2.28 2.13 -2.50
C SER A 312 -2.89 1.02 -1.62
N THR A 313 -3.23 1.33 -0.36
CA THR A 313 -3.97 0.41 0.51
C THR A 313 -5.38 0.12 -0.03
N TYR A 314 -6.10 1.15 -0.49
CA TYR A 314 -7.39 0.98 -1.17
C TYR A 314 -7.25 0.09 -2.40
N GLU A 315 -6.28 0.37 -3.25
CA GLU A 315 -6.05 -0.39 -4.48
C GLU A 315 -5.57 -1.83 -4.22
N GLY A 316 -4.82 -2.08 -3.15
CA GLY A 316 -4.46 -3.45 -2.74
C GLY A 316 -5.68 -4.32 -2.44
N ILE A 317 -6.70 -3.76 -1.82
CA ILE A 317 -7.96 -4.46 -1.54
C ILE A 317 -8.77 -4.68 -2.84
N LEU A 318 -8.76 -3.70 -3.76
CA LEU A 318 -9.36 -3.87 -5.09
C LEU A 318 -8.65 -4.97 -5.90
N MET A 319 -7.32 -5.06 -5.83
CA MET A 319 -6.56 -6.10 -6.51
C MET A 319 -6.87 -7.49 -5.95
N TYR A 320 -7.00 -7.60 -4.62
CA TYR A 320 -7.45 -8.86 -4.01
C TYR A 320 -8.83 -9.29 -4.53
N ASP A 321 -9.81 -8.37 -4.56
CA ASP A 321 -11.14 -8.63 -5.11
C ASP A 321 -11.08 -9.05 -6.59
N ALA A 322 -10.27 -8.37 -7.40
CA ALA A 322 -10.08 -8.67 -8.81
C ALA A 322 -9.47 -10.08 -9.03
N MET A 323 -8.43 -10.42 -8.25
CA MET A 323 -7.84 -11.76 -8.31
C MET A 323 -8.80 -12.84 -7.86
N ALA A 324 -9.54 -12.63 -6.76
CA ALA A 324 -10.51 -13.60 -6.24
C ALA A 324 -11.65 -13.83 -7.22
N ARG A 325 -12.20 -12.78 -7.84
CA ARG A 325 -13.24 -12.91 -8.89
C ARG A 325 -12.72 -13.64 -10.11
N LYS A 326 -11.52 -13.32 -10.58
CA LYS A 326 -10.91 -13.99 -11.73
C LYS A 326 -10.64 -15.46 -11.46
N ALA A 327 -10.20 -15.79 -10.24
CA ALA A 327 -9.96 -17.16 -9.79
C ALA A 327 -11.26 -17.92 -9.48
N ASN A 328 -12.37 -17.22 -9.26
CA ASN A 328 -13.58 -17.73 -8.61
C ASN A 328 -13.25 -18.51 -7.31
N SER A 329 -12.25 -18.05 -6.57
CA SER A 329 -11.71 -18.69 -5.37
C SER A 329 -10.93 -17.69 -4.52
N ALA A 330 -10.94 -17.88 -3.20
CA ALA A 330 -10.06 -17.17 -2.26
C ALA A 330 -8.83 -18.00 -1.85
N ALA A 331 -8.70 -19.23 -2.35
CA ALA A 331 -7.57 -20.08 -2.04
C ALA A 331 -6.28 -19.57 -2.68
N ILE A 332 -5.18 -19.54 -1.91
CA ILE A 332 -3.91 -18.94 -2.32
C ILE A 332 -3.35 -19.52 -3.63
N GLY A 333 -3.50 -20.83 -3.84
CA GLY A 333 -3.04 -21.47 -5.06
C GLY A 333 -3.79 -21.02 -6.32
N ASP A 334 -5.09 -20.76 -6.20
CA ASP A 334 -5.94 -20.31 -7.29
C ASP A 334 -5.70 -18.80 -7.55
N LEU A 335 -5.58 -18.00 -6.47
CA LEU A 335 -5.19 -16.59 -6.58
C LEU A 335 -3.85 -16.43 -7.30
N THR A 336 -2.86 -17.24 -6.96
CA THR A 336 -1.53 -17.20 -7.60
C THR A 336 -1.62 -17.50 -9.10
N LYS A 337 -2.39 -18.51 -9.50
CA LYS A 337 -2.60 -18.85 -10.91
C LYS A 337 -3.38 -17.76 -11.67
N ALA A 338 -4.34 -17.12 -11.00
CA ALA A 338 -5.18 -16.10 -11.60
C ALA A 338 -4.59 -14.69 -11.56
N SER A 339 -3.49 -14.47 -10.80
CA SER A 339 -2.93 -13.14 -10.57
C SER A 339 -2.52 -12.46 -11.87
N ASP A 340 -1.82 -13.15 -12.77
CA ASP A 340 -1.40 -12.57 -14.05
C ASP A 340 -2.61 -12.15 -14.89
N GLY A 341 -2.66 -10.87 -15.25
CA GLY A 341 -3.77 -10.25 -15.96
C GLY A 341 -5.02 -9.98 -15.09
N ALA A 342 -4.97 -10.16 -13.77
CA ALA A 342 -5.97 -9.59 -12.89
C ALA A 342 -5.86 -8.07 -12.94
N SER A 343 -6.99 -7.37 -13.08
CA SER A 343 -6.99 -5.94 -13.34
C SER A 343 -8.19 -5.27 -12.71
N TYR A 344 -8.03 -4.02 -12.33
CA TYR A 344 -9.11 -3.13 -11.88
C TYR A 344 -8.89 -1.72 -12.45
N LYS A 345 -9.95 -0.90 -12.41
CA LYS A 345 -9.89 0.52 -12.68
C LYS A 345 -10.07 1.27 -11.35
N GLY A 346 -9.02 1.92 -10.90
CA GLY A 346 -8.96 2.66 -9.64
C GLY A 346 -8.58 4.12 -9.82
N PRO A 347 -8.22 4.82 -8.72
CA PRO A 347 -7.81 6.23 -8.75
C PRO A 347 -6.58 6.49 -9.64
N ARG A 348 -5.66 5.53 -9.77
CA ARG A 348 -4.49 5.60 -10.66
C ARG A 348 -4.81 5.29 -12.12
N GLY A 349 -6.05 4.93 -12.45
CA GLY A 349 -6.44 4.43 -13.76
C GLY A 349 -6.53 2.92 -13.80
N VAL A 350 -6.10 2.30 -14.90
CA VAL A 350 -6.07 0.83 -15.04
C VAL A 350 -4.78 0.29 -14.47
N VAL A 351 -4.91 -0.63 -13.51
CA VAL A 351 -3.79 -1.34 -12.89
C VAL A 351 -3.94 -2.83 -13.17
N THR A 352 -2.88 -3.44 -13.69
CA THR A 352 -2.88 -4.86 -14.08
C THR A 352 -1.74 -5.60 -13.40
N MET A 353 -2.05 -6.72 -12.77
CA MET A 353 -1.06 -7.61 -12.15
C MET A 353 -0.33 -8.43 -13.23
N LYS A 354 0.98 -8.49 -13.13
CA LYS A 354 1.87 -9.33 -13.96
C LYS A 354 3.04 -9.80 -13.10
N SER A 355 3.31 -11.09 -13.10
CA SER A 355 4.37 -11.69 -12.28
C SER A 355 4.30 -11.27 -10.80
N ARG A 356 3.07 -11.24 -10.27
CA ARG A 356 2.74 -10.80 -8.90
C ARG A 356 3.12 -9.35 -8.56
N ASN A 357 3.40 -8.53 -9.56
CA ASN A 357 3.64 -7.09 -9.49
C ASN A 357 2.68 -6.35 -10.41
N VAL A 358 2.56 -5.04 -10.27
CA VAL A 358 1.63 -4.26 -11.09
C VAL A 358 2.32 -3.52 -12.23
N THR A 359 1.59 -3.41 -13.34
CA THR A 359 1.80 -2.43 -14.40
C THR A 359 0.83 -1.29 -14.16
N ALA A 360 1.34 -0.07 -14.07
CA ALA A 360 0.56 1.13 -13.74
C ALA A 360 1.22 2.40 -14.29
N ASP A 361 0.48 3.50 -14.29
CA ASP A 361 1.02 4.83 -14.57
C ASP A 361 1.85 5.30 -13.37
N ILE A 362 2.93 6.05 -13.67
CA ILE A 362 3.74 6.77 -12.69
C ILE A 362 3.66 8.25 -13.01
N PHE A 363 3.33 9.03 -12.01
CA PHE A 363 3.30 10.48 -12.07
C PHE A 363 4.56 11.06 -11.48
N LEU A 364 5.15 12.05 -12.15
CA LEU A 364 6.12 12.95 -11.57
C LEU A 364 5.41 14.25 -11.23
N ALA A 365 5.50 14.67 -9.99
CA ALA A 365 4.89 15.90 -9.52
C ALA A 365 5.92 16.84 -8.90
N LYS A 366 5.65 18.14 -8.99
CA LYS A 366 6.42 19.20 -8.35
C LYS A 366 5.63 19.77 -7.18
N ALA A 367 6.30 19.95 -6.05
CA ALA A 367 5.66 20.61 -4.91
C ALA A 367 5.32 22.07 -5.24
N SER A 368 4.09 22.44 -4.94
CA SER A 368 3.52 23.78 -5.09
C SER A 368 2.88 24.18 -3.75
N GLY A 369 3.70 24.70 -2.86
CA GLY A 369 3.30 24.92 -1.46
C GLY A 369 3.12 23.58 -0.73
N ALA A 370 1.92 23.36 -0.18
CA ALA A 370 1.58 22.14 0.57
C ALA A 370 0.84 21.08 -0.30
N ARG A 371 0.89 21.20 -1.61
CA ARG A 371 0.27 20.27 -2.57
C ARG A 371 1.23 19.93 -3.70
N TYR A 372 0.84 18.98 -4.52
CA TYR A 372 1.57 18.57 -5.71
C TYR A 372 0.86 18.98 -6.99
N ASP A 373 1.63 19.46 -7.98
CA ASP A 373 1.18 19.65 -9.35
C ASP A 373 1.87 18.59 -10.23
N ILE A 374 1.09 17.75 -10.90
CA ILE A 374 1.61 16.70 -11.79
C ILE A 374 2.23 17.36 -13.01
N VAL A 375 3.52 17.15 -13.25
CA VAL A 375 4.28 17.76 -14.34
C VAL A 375 4.58 16.78 -15.48
N LYS A 376 4.51 15.46 -15.21
CA LYS A 376 4.73 14.43 -16.22
C LYS A 376 4.03 13.12 -15.82
N THR A 377 3.47 12.44 -16.81
CA THR A 377 2.96 11.07 -16.68
C THR A 377 3.80 10.12 -17.49
N PHE A 378 4.18 8.99 -16.91
CA PHE A 378 4.82 7.86 -17.57
C PHE A 378 3.83 6.69 -17.53
N SER A 379 3.26 6.37 -18.70
CA SER A 379 2.11 5.47 -18.74
C SER A 379 2.50 4.00 -18.79
N GLN A 380 1.73 3.18 -18.07
CA GLN A 380 1.74 1.72 -18.11
C GLN A 380 3.14 1.11 -17.98
N LEU A 381 3.87 1.55 -16.96
CA LEU A 381 5.20 1.05 -16.65
C LEU A 381 5.12 -0.31 -15.96
N SER A 382 5.83 -1.30 -16.47
CA SER A 382 6.02 -2.59 -15.82
C SER A 382 7.06 -2.48 -14.69
N SER A 383 6.88 -3.27 -13.63
CA SER A 383 7.85 -3.40 -12.54
C SER A 383 9.21 -3.95 -12.97
N ALA A 384 9.30 -4.52 -14.18
CA ALA A 384 10.44 -5.31 -14.67
C ALA A 384 10.73 -6.60 -13.85
N GLU A 385 9.86 -6.94 -12.89
CA GLU A 385 10.01 -8.14 -12.06
C GLU A 385 9.53 -9.40 -12.81
N THR A 386 10.21 -10.51 -12.57
CA THR A 386 9.94 -11.79 -13.24
C THR A 386 9.74 -12.92 -12.24
N CYS A 387 8.82 -12.75 -11.29
CA CYS A 387 8.45 -13.83 -10.39
C CYS A 387 7.67 -14.91 -11.13
N THR A 388 8.33 -16.00 -11.51
CA THR A 388 7.66 -17.16 -12.07
C THR A 388 6.92 -17.93 -10.97
N SER A 389 5.81 -18.58 -11.33
CA SER A 389 4.92 -19.32 -10.41
C SER A 389 5.61 -20.52 -9.69
N GLY A 390 6.89 -20.75 -9.94
CA GLY A 390 7.68 -21.83 -9.35
C GLY A 390 8.89 -21.42 -8.53
N ALA A 391 9.25 -20.13 -8.49
CA ALA A 391 10.38 -19.67 -7.69
C ALA A 391 9.94 -19.42 -6.23
N GLY A 392 9.77 -20.49 -5.48
CA GLY A 392 9.77 -20.45 -4.03
C GLY A 392 11.21 -20.71 -3.60
N VAL A 393 11.84 -19.74 -2.93
CA VAL A 393 13.05 -20.01 -2.16
C VAL A 393 12.65 -21.01 -1.07
N GLY A 394 13.33 -22.16 -1.04
CA GLY A 394 13.16 -23.21 -0.04
C GLY A 394 13.60 -22.77 1.35
#